data_9a034765cfe818eadcf3d54c858e7a76
#
_entry.id   9a034765cfe818eadcf3d54c858e7a76
#
_cell.length_a   1.000
_cell.length_b   1.000
_cell.length_c   1.000
_cell.angle_alpha   90.00
_cell.angle_beta   90.00
_cell.angle_gamma   90.00
#
_symmetry.space_group_name_H-M   'P 1'
#
loop_
_entity.id
_entity.type
_entity.pdbx_description
1 polymer ?
#
loop_
_entity_poly.entity_id
_entity_poly.type
_entity_poly.pdbx_seq_one_letter_code
_entity_poly.pdbx_strand_id
1 'polypeptide(L)'
;MPRRFTPVAWSTDTNIYEVNLRQYSPEGTFSAFARQIPRLAAMGVELLWFMPITPISKAGRKGTMGSYYACSDYTTTNPEFGTVGDFKNLVQQAHEAGMKVIIDWVANHTGLDHVWTTTNPQYYKKDIDGKFYDTHGWDDVIDLNYYDQPMRQALIDAMAFWIKECNIDGFRCDMAHLVPLDFWRQARTALEPLKPLFWLAETEDLLYLDVFDTCYAWRWMHQTEKYAKAQVNLQSLVDLLGLYLQQFPSGTCPLFFTANHDENSWNGTEYEKYDGAARPLAVFNATWFGIPLIYSGQELPNLKRLKFFDKDPIEWTGNNQLHDFYRSLNQLRKQHPAINTASATQPVRLATTQNDQVFAYLRRYENRQLLVILNLSPQSVSIQLPGGHVQGTFNNLFDTNSIFITPQLTIDLKAWDYLVLTN
;
A
#
# COMPACT_ATOMS: atom_id res chain seq x y z
N MET A 1 2.70 3.76 25.67
CA MET A 1 3.75 2.80 26.05
C MET A 1 4.80 2.79 24.95
N PRO A 2 6.08 2.56 25.24
CA PRO A 2 7.07 2.38 24.18
C PRO A 2 6.68 1.15 23.36
N ARG A 3 6.84 1.23 22.04
CA ARG A 3 6.57 0.12 21.14
C ARG A 3 7.51 -1.05 21.44
N ARG A 4 7.00 -2.27 21.30
CA ARG A 4 7.77 -3.50 21.54
C ARG A 4 8.80 -3.75 20.42
N PHE A 5 8.45 -3.38 19.18
CA PHE A 5 9.29 -3.60 18.01
C PHE A 5 9.63 -2.28 17.32
N THR A 6 10.86 -2.16 16.88
CA THR A 6 11.31 -1.01 16.10
C THR A 6 11.06 -1.26 14.62
N PRO A 7 10.46 -0.33 13.86
CA PRO A 7 10.35 -0.44 12.42
C PRO A 7 11.71 -0.58 11.76
N VAL A 8 11.75 -1.27 10.62
CA VAL A 8 12.98 -1.33 9.83
C VAL A 8 13.35 0.07 9.33
N ALA A 9 14.62 0.40 9.40
CA ALA A 9 15.11 1.77 9.13
C ALA A 9 14.72 2.28 7.73
N TRP A 10 14.67 1.41 6.72
CA TRP A 10 14.31 1.76 5.35
C TRP A 10 12.80 1.95 5.11
N SER A 11 11.94 1.58 6.08
CA SER A 11 10.47 1.70 5.91
C SER A 11 9.99 3.16 5.85
N THR A 12 10.75 4.08 6.46
CA THR A 12 10.33 5.48 6.57
C THR A 12 10.36 6.25 5.25
N ASP A 13 11.19 5.82 4.30
CA ASP A 13 11.40 6.48 3.02
C ASP A 13 10.77 5.73 1.86
N THR A 14 10.28 4.52 2.12
CA THR A 14 9.79 3.59 1.09
C THR A 14 8.50 4.06 0.43
N ASN A 15 8.30 3.59 -0.77
CA ASN A 15 7.02 3.52 -1.46
C ASN A 15 6.72 2.06 -1.78
N ILE A 16 5.44 1.71 -1.90
CA ILE A 16 5.03 0.34 -2.18
C ILE A 16 4.39 0.28 -3.57
N TYR A 17 4.81 -0.71 -4.36
CA TYR A 17 4.14 -1.11 -5.58
C TYR A 17 3.51 -2.49 -5.39
N GLU A 18 2.19 -2.53 -5.40
CA GLU A 18 1.41 -3.75 -5.26
C GLU A 18 1.33 -4.49 -6.59
N VAL A 19 1.75 -5.76 -6.57
CA VAL A 19 1.84 -6.62 -7.75
C VAL A 19 0.71 -7.64 -7.75
N ASN A 20 -0.28 -7.44 -8.63
CA ASN A 20 -1.24 -8.47 -8.99
C ASN A 20 -0.64 -9.33 -10.11
N LEU A 21 0.11 -10.36 -9.74
CA LEU A 21 0.91 -11.13 -10.70
C LEU A 21 0.06 -11.79 -11.79
N ARG A 22 -1.10 -12.38 -11.41
CA ARG A 22 -2.04 -13.01 -12.35
C ARG A 22 -2.47 -12.05 -13.45
N GLN A 23 -2.73 -10.80 -13.10
CA GLN A 23 -3.29 -9.80 -13.99
C GLN A 23 -2.23 -8.89 -14.63
N TYR A 24 -0.98 -8.98 -14.17
CA TYR A 24 0.06 -8.06 -14.62
C TYR A 24 0.40 -8.19 -16.10
N SER A 25 0.39 -9.41 -16.61
CA SER A 25 0.67 -9.70 -18.02
C SER A 25 -0.17 -10.86 -18.53
N PRO A 26 -0.24 -11.07 -19.86
CA PRO A 26 -0.91 -12.25 -20.40
C PRO A 26 -0.37 -13.56 -19.83
N GLU A 27 0.93 -13.67 -19.60
CA GLU A 27 1.55 -14.86 -19.00
C GLU A 27 1.20 -14.97 -17.52
N GLY A 28 1.28 -13.86 -16.75
CA GLY A 28 1.02 -13.81 -15.31
C GLY A 28 2.01 -14.62 -14.49
N THR A 29 3.28 -14.71 -14.92
CA THR A 29 4.32 -15.51 -14.28
C THR A 29 5.42 -14.66 -13.63
N PHE A 30 6.17 -15.24 -12.69
CA PHE A 30 7.33 -14.59 -12.08
C PHE A 30 8.35 -14.15 -13.12
N SER A 31 8.65 -15.00 -14.10
CA SER A 31 9.61 -14.70 -15.18
C SER A 31 9.11 -13.56 -16.08
N ALA A 32 7.80 -13.49 -16.34
CA ALA A 32 7.23 -12.39 -17.11
C ALA A 32 7.31 -11.06 -16.35
N PHE A 33 7.00 -11.07 -15.05
CA PHE A 33 7.10 -9.89 -14.20
C PHE A 33 8.55 -9.44 -14.01
N ALA A 34 9.51 -10.37 -13.87
CA ALA A 34 10.92 -10.04 -13.71
C ALA A 34 11.46 -9.12 -14.83
N ARG A 35 10.93 -9.23 -16.05
CA ARG A 35 11.26 -8.32 -17.16
C ARG A 35 10.87 -6.85 -16.91
N GLN A 36 9.98 -6.60 -15.93
CA GLN A 36 9.52 -5.25 -15.58
C GLN A 36 10.35 -4.60 -14.46
N ILE A 37 11.18 -5.38 -13.77
CA ILE A 37 12.03 -4.89 -12.67
C ILE A 37 12.85 -3.65 -13.08
N PRO A 38 13.54 -3.61 -14.23
CA PRO A 38 14.30 -2.42 -14.63
C PRO A 38 13.41 -1.17 -14.83
N ARG A 39 12.19 -1.33 -15.35
CA ARG A 39 11.23 -0.24 -15.54
C ARG A 39 10.73 0.29 -14.20
N LEU A 40 10.37 -0.61 -13.28
CA LEU A 40 9.88 -0.24 -11.95
C LEU A 40 11.00 0.43 -11.11
N ALA A 41 12.23 -0.07 -11.20
CA ALA A 41 13.39 0.57 -10.59
C ALA A 41 13.62 1.99 -11.16
N ALA A 42 13.49 2.16 -12.48
CA ALA A 42 13.58 3.48 -13.13
C ALA A 42 12.43 4.42 -12.70
N MET A 43 11.25 3.89 -12.39
CA MET A 43 10.13 4.63 -11.81
C MET A 43 10.37 4.99 -10.33
N GLY A 44 11.44 4.48 -9.70
CA GLY A 44 11.77 4.75 -8.30
C GLY A 44 10.95 3.92 -7.32
N VAL A 45 10.45 2.75 -7.72
CA VAL A 45 9.84 1.79 -6.81
C VAL A 45 10.90 1.22 -5.88
N GLU A 46 10.59 1.16 -4.59
CA GLU A 46 11.53 0.69 -3.56
C GLU A 46 11.08 -0.62 -2.91
N LEU A 47 9.76 -0.87 -2.85
CA LEU A 47 9.20 -2.09 -2.27
C LEU A 47 8.13 -2.68 -3.19
N LEU A 48 8.34 -3.94 -3.59
CA LEU A 48 7.36 -4.75 -4.30
C LEU A 48 6.55 -5.57 -3.28
N TRP A 49 5.24 -5.41 -3.25
CA TRP A 49 4.32 -6.27 -2.52
C TRP A 49 3.61 -7.18 -3.50
N PHE A 50 3.91 -8.48 -3.45
CA PHE A 50 3.20 -9.50 -4.23
C PHE A 50 1.93 -9.95 -3.48
N MET A 51 0.76 -9.83 -4.13
CA MET A 51 -0.45 -10.52 -3.70
C MET A 51 -0.15 -12.02 -3.51
N PRO A 52 -1.04 -12.81 -2.84
CA PRO A 52 -0.69 -14.18 -2.46
C PRO A 52 -0.14 -15.00 -3.63
N ILE A 53 1.04 -15.57 -3.44
CA ILE A 53 1.77 -16.35 -4.45
C ILE A 53 1.64 -17.86 -4.25
N THR A 54 0.95 -18.28 -3.21
CA THR A 54 0.73 -19.68 -2.83
C THR A 54 -0.32 -20.36 -3.70
N PRO A 55 -0.36 -21.70 -3.79
CA PRO A 55 -1.36 -22.41 -4.56
C PRO A 55 -2.78 -22.16 -4.04
N ILE A 56 -3.73 -22.16 -4.94
CA ILE A 56 -5.14 -21.88 -4.65
C ILE A 56 -5.92 -23.18 -4.54
N SER A 57 -6.78 -23.29 -3.52
CA SER A 57 -7.72 -24.38 -3.32
C SER A 57 -8.55 -24.66 -4.58
N LYS A 58 -8.77 -25.97 -4.86
CA LYS A 58 -9.67 -26.42 -5.89
C LYS A 58 -11.08 -26.67 -5.36
N ALA A 59 -11.18 -27.11 -4.11
CA ALA A 59 -12.46 -27.29 -3.43
C ALA A 59 -13.09 -25.93 -3.14
N GLY A 60 -14.37 -25.75 -3.46
CA GLY A 60 -15.10 -24.51 -3.26
C GLY A 60 -14.64 -23.33 -4.12
N ARG A 61 -13.85 -23.58 -5.17
CA ARG A 61 -13.24 -22.55 -6.02
C ARG A 61 -14.27 -21.64 -6.65
N LYS A 62 -14.13 -20.33 -6.47
CA LYS A 62 -14.93 -19.30 -7.13
C LYS A 62 -14.32 -18.93 -8.49
N GLY A 63 -15.17 -18.71 -9.51
CA GLY A 63 -14.71 -18.40 -10.87
C GLY A 63 -13.86 -19.52 -11.47
N THR A 64 -13.07 -19.22 -12.47
CA THR A 64 -12.23 -20.20 -13.17
C THR A 64 -10.90 -20.48 -12.45
N MET A 65 -10.37 -19.51 -11.74
CA MET A 65 -9.02 -19.56 -11.13
C MET A 65 -9.00 -19.49 -9.60
N GLY A 66 -10.13 -19.14 -8.98
CA GLY A 66 -10.28 -19.04 -7.54
C GLY A 66 -9.68 -17.78 -6.91
N SER A 67 -9.94 -17.63 -5.60
CA SER A 67 -9.41 -16.57 -4.79
C SER A 67 -7.92 -16.78 -4.52
N TYR A 68 -7.11 -15.74 -4.68
CA TYR A 68 -5.70 -15.72 -4.25
C TYR A 68 -5.56 -16.06 -2.76
N TYR A 69 -6.59 -15.72 -1.97
CA TYR A 69 -6.60 -15.85 -0.51
C TYR A 69 -7.05 -17.23 -0.02
N ALA A 70 -7.51 -18.12 -0.91
CA ALA A 70 -7.84 -19.50 -0.58
C ALA A 70 -6.61 -20.42 -0.73
N CYS A 71 -5.60 -20.23 0.12
CA CYS A 71 -4.33 -20.96 0.09
C CYS A 71 -4.53 -22.46 0.33
N SER A 72 -3.87 -23.32 -0.48
CA SER A 72 -3.87 -24.78 -0.30
C SER A 72 -2.53 -25.36 0.23
N ASP A 73 -1.44 -24.58 0.22
CA ASP A 73 -0.14 -24.93 0.81
C ASP A 73 0.67 -23.64 1.04
N TYR A 74 1.15 -23.43 2.26
CA TYR A 74 1.90 -22.23 2.62
C TYR A 74 3.36 -22.20 2.14
N THR A 75 3.92 -23.31 1.73
CA THR A 75 5.38 -23.49 1.49
C THR A 75 5.72 -23.76 0.03
N THR A 76 4.79 -23.56 -0.88
CA THR A 76 5.02 -23.67 -2.32
C THR A 76 4.36 -22.53 -3.08
N THR A 77 4.72 -22.36 -4.35
CA THR A 77 4.13 -21.34 -5.22
C THR A 77 2.95 -21.87 -6.01
N ASN A 78 2.01 -20.99 -6.38
CA ASN A 78 0.97 -21.32 -7.34
C ASN A 78 1.63 -21.72 -8.68
N PRO A 79 1.33 -22.92 -9.21
CA PRO A 79 1.90 -23.39 -10.49
C PRO A 79 1.63 -22.47 -11.67
N GLU A 80 0.59 -21.63 -11.61
CA GLU A 80 0.32 -20.61 -12.63
C GLU A 80 1.41 -19.56 -12.71
N PHE A 81 2.11 -19.30 -11.60
CA PHE A 81 3.12 -18.24 -11.50
C PHE A 81 4.53 -18.74 -11.77
N GLY A 82 4.77 -20.03 -11.60
CA GLY A 82 6.08 -20.68 -11.69
C GLY A 82 6.48 -21.38 -10.40
N THR A 83 7.74 -21.72 -10.27
CA THR A 83 8.30 -22.46 -9.15
C THR A 83 8.83 -21.53 -8.04
N VAL A 84 9.10 -22.10 -6.84
CA VAL A 84 9.82 -21.39 -5.77
C VAL A 84 11.19 -20.88 -6.25
N GLY A 85 11.87 -21.64 -7.13
CA GLY A 85 13.12 -21.21 -7.75
C GLY A 85 12.96 -19.98 -8.64
N ASP A 86 11.87 -19.88 -9.41
CA ASP A 86 11.56 -18.71 -10.24
C ASP A 86 11.29 -17.50 -9.38
N PHE A 87 10.55 -17.65 -8.27
CA PHE A 87 10.31 -16.58 -7.33
C PHE A 87 11.61 -16.12 -6.63
N LYS A 88 12.44 -17.04 -6.21
CA LYS A 88 13.78 -16.74 -5.63
C LYS A 88 14.64 -15.92 -6.59
N ASN A 89 14.66 -16.29 -7.87
CA ASN A 89 15.37 -15.56 -8.91
C ASN A 89 14.79 -14.13 -9.12
N LEU A 90 13.48 -14.00 -9.05
CA LEU A 90 12.82 -12.69 -9.13
C LEU A 90 13.21 -11.80 -7.95
N VAL A 91 13.17 -12.33 -6.72
CA VAL A 91 13.57 -11.60 -5.49
C VAL A 91 15.03 -11.15 -5.60
N GLN A 92 15.92 -12.02 -6.09
CA GLN A 92 17.32 -11.65 -6.32
C GLN A 92 17.46 -10.51 -7.31
N GLN A 93 16.77 -10.54 -8.46
CA GLN A 93 16.79 -9.47 -9.45
C GLN A 93 16.23 -8.16 -8.87
N ALA A 94 15.19 -8.21 -8.06
CA ALA A 94 14.65 -7.04 -7.37
C ALA A 94 15.69 -6.43 -6.42
N HIS A 95 16.37 -7.25 -5.63
CA HIS A 95 17.45 -6.80 -4.74
C HIS A 95 18.63 -6.19 -5.50
N GLU A 96 19.05 -6.80 -6.60
CA GLU A 96 20.11 -6.27 -7.48
C GLU A 96 19.73 -4.91 -8.08
N ALA A 97 18.43 -4.68 -8.30
CA ALA A 97 17.89 -3.39 -8.75
C ALA A 97 17.61 -2.39 -7.59
N GLY A 98 17.98 -2.74 -6.36
CA GLY A 98 17.82 -1.89 -5.16
C GLY A 98 16.43 -1.92 -4.53
N MET A 99 15.53 -2.77 -4.98
CA MET A 99 14.18 -2.92 -4.45
C MET A 99 14.10 -4.00 -3.37
N LYS A 100 13.13 -3.86 -2.46
CA LYS A 100 12.74 -4.86 -1.47
C LYS A 100 11.53 -5.65 -1.96
N VAL A 101 11.31 -6.84 -1.39
CA VAL A 101 10.18 -7.70 -1.75
C VAL A 101 9.47 -8.20 -0.51
N ILE A 102 8.16 -7.97 -0.43
CA ILE A 102 7.28 -8.60 0.56
C ILE A 102 6.21 -9.43 -0.14
N ILE A 103 5.70 -10.41 0.58
CA ILE A 103 4.58 -11.23 0.13
C ILE A 103 3.34 -11.00 0.99
N ASP A 104 2.19 -11.23 0.39
CA ASP A 104 0.92 -11.29 1.11
C ASP A 104 0.86 -12.55 1.97
N TRP A 105 0.44 -12.41 3.22
CA TRP A 105 0.36 -13.50 4.17
C TRP A 105 -1.05 -13.66 4.72
N VAL A 106 -1.73 -14.71 4.28
CA VAL A 106 -3.11 -15.03 4.67
C VAL A 106 -3.07 -15.89 5.92
N ALA A 107 -3.20 -15.28 7.10
CA ALA A 107 -3.05 -15.97 8.37
C ALA A 107 -4.39 -16.32 9.05
N ASN A 108 -5.53 -15.73 8.65
CA ASN A 108 -6.81 -16.00 9.28
C ASN A 108 -7.39 -17.35 8.87
N HIS A 109 -7.24 -17.74 7.61
CA HIS A 109 -7.91 -18.89 7.00
C HIS A 109 -7.06 -19.55 5.94
N THR A 110 -7.50 -20.71 5.46
CA THR A 110 -6.96 -21.37 4.26
C THR A 110 -8.10 -21.80 3.34
N GLY A 111 -7.77 -22.24 2.14
CA GLY A 111 -8.74 -22.93 1.27
C GLY A 111 -9.19 -24.29 1.83
N LEU A 112 -10.29 -24.80 1.31
CA LEU A 112 -10.97 -26.00 1.84
C LEU A 112 -10.17 -27.29 1.70
N ASP A 113 -9.23 -27.37 0.77
CA ASP A 113 -8.36 -28.53 0.52
C ASP A 113 -6.89 -28.27 0.85
N HIS A 114 -6.62 -27.33 1.75
CA HIS A 114 -5.27 -27.10 2.24
C HIS A 114 -4.68 -28.40 2.82
N VAL A 115 -3.38 -28.63 2.60
CA VAL A 115 -2.70 -29.85 3.03
C VAL A 115 -2.90 -30.18 4.52
N TRP A 116 -3.04 -29.17 5.37
CA TRP A 116 -3.30 -29.36 6.80
C TRP A 116 -4.70 -29.87 7.12
N THR A 117 -5.67 -29.79 6.23
CA THR A 117 -7.02 -30.34 6.47
C THR A 117 -7.00 -31.85 6.65
N THR A 118 -6.04 -32.52 6.01
CA THR A 118 -5.82 -33.97 6.11
C THR A 118 -4.71 -34.36 7.08
N THR A 119 -3.61 -33.58 7.12
CA THR A 119 -2.46 -33.94 7.96
C THR A 119 -2.61 -33.48 9.41
N ASN A 120 -3.27 -32.35 9.64
CA ASN A 120 -3.40 -31.70 10.95
C ASN A 120 -4.80 -31.06 11.12
N PRO A 121 -5.89 -31.84 11.07
CA PRO A 121 -7.26 -31.31 11.08
C PRO A 121 -7.65 -30.55 12.38
N GLN A 122 -6.87 -30.66 13.44
CA GLN A 122 -7.01 -29.90 14.68
C GLN A 122 -6.57 -28.43 14.53
N TYR A 123 -5.84 -28.09 13.47
CA TYR A 123 -5.43 -26.72 13.18
C TYR A 123 -6.58 -25.79 12.75
N TYR A 124 -7.76 -26.35 12.54
CA TYR A 124 -8.93 -25.63 12.07
C TYR A 124 -10.03 -25.53 13.13
N LYS A 125 -10.80 -24.43 13.08
CA LYS A 125 -12.03 -24.32 13.84
C LYS A 125 -13.04 -25.36 13.35
N LYS A 126 -13.79 -25.95 14.28
CA LYS A 126 -14.84 -26.93 13.99
C LYS A 126 -16.13 -26.54 14.69
N ASP A 127 -17.24 -26.77 14.00
CA ASP A 127 -18.57 -26.65 14.57
C ASP A 127 -18.90 -27.84 15.49
N ILE A 128 -20.15 -27.88 16.03
CA ILE A 128 -20.59 -28.94 16.93
C ILE A 128 -20.65 -30.32 16.25
N ASP A 129 -20.78 -30.36 14.92
CA ASP A 129 -20.80 -31.59 14.11
C ASP A 129 -19.39 -31.99 13.65
N GLY A 130 -18.37 -31.24 14.06
CA GLY A 130 -16.97 -31.49 13.70
C GLY A 130 -16.56 -31.04 12.30
N LYS A 131 -17.39 -30.26 11.61
CA LYS A 131 -17.09 -29.70 10.30
C LYS A 131 -16.26 -28.43 10.41
N PHE A 132 -15.32 -28.26 9.50
CA PHE A 132 -14.62 -27.00 9.35
C PHE A 132 -15.57 -25.89 8.92
N TYR A 133 -15.34 -24.67 9.39
CA TYR A 133 -16.17 -23.51 9.03
C TYR A 133 -15.34 -22.23 8.97
N ASP A 134 -15.89 -21.22 8.32
CA ASP A 134 -15.46 -19.84 8.36
C ASP A 134 -16.42 -19.01 9.23
N THR A 135 -15.89 -18.08 10.01
CA THR A 135 -16.68 -17.23 10.92
C THR A 135 -17.22 -15.97 10.26
N HIS A 136 -16.82 -15.67 9.02
CA HIS A 136 -17.13 -14.42 8.31
C HIS A 136 -18.12 -14.61 7.16
N GLY A 137 -18.52 -15.86 6.87
CA GLY A 137 -19.47 -16.19 5.80
C GLY A 137 -18.82 -16.37 4.42
N TRP A 138 -17.50 -16.58 4.39
CA TRP A 138 -16.79 -16.94 3.16
C TRP A 138 -16.85 -18.45 2.94
N ASP A 139 -17.37 -18.86 1.80
CA ASP A 139 -17.71 -20.27 1.51
C ASP A 139 -16.57 -21.04 0.78
N ASP A 140 -15.48 -20.36 0.45
CA ASP A 140 -14.30 -20.92 -0.21
C ASP A 140 -13.09 -21.07 0.72
N VAL A 141 -13.23 -20.74 2.00
CA VAL A 141 -12.17 -20.80 3.00
C VAL A 141 -12.65 -21.37 4.35
N ILE A 142 -11.71 -21.73 5.21
CA ILE A 142 -11.93 -22.24 6.57
C ILE A 142 -10.94 -21.62 7.56
N ASP A 143 -11.42 -21.28 8.74
CA ASP A 143 -10.65 -20.57 9.76
C ASP A 143 -9.62 -21.46 10.47
N LEU A 144 -8.44 -20.88 10.71
CA LEU A 144 -7.41 -21.47 11.56
C LEU A 144 -7.76 -21.35 13.05
N ASN A 145 -7.39 -22.35 13.82
CA ASN A 145 -7.62 -22.42 15.26
C ASN A 145 -6.43 -21.88 16.06
N TYR A 146 -6.46 -20.61 16.42
CA TYR A 146 -5.38 -19.95 17.17
C TYR A 146 -5.23 -20.40 18.64
N TYR A 147 -6.10 -21.25 19.17
CA TYR A 147 -5.89 -21.91 20.45
C TYR A 147 -4.92 -23.09 20.36
N ASP A 148 -4.69 -23.63 19.14
CA ASP A 148 -3.74 -24.72 18.89
C ASP A 148 -2.32 -24.17 18.75
N GLN A 149 -1.46 -24.43 19.73
CA GLN A 149 -0.07 -23.94 19.72
C GLN A 149 0.79 -24.56 18.62
N PRO A 150 0.69 -25.88 18.30
CA PRO A 150 1.33 -26.47 17.13
C PRO A 150 0.95 -25.79 15.82
N MET A 151 -0.32 -25.39 15.61
CA MET A 151 -0.74 -24.63 14.44
C MET A 151 -0.01 -23.30 14.34
N ARG A 152 0.06 -22.52 15.44
CA ARG A 152 0.80 -21.26 15.47
C ARG A 152 2.26 -21.45 15.08
N GLN A 153 2.91 -22.49 15.61
CA GLN A 153 4.31 -22.77 15.27
C GLN A 153 4.46 -23.16 13.80
N ALA A 154 3.58 -24.02 13.27
CA ALA A 154 3.61 -24.41 11.86
C ALA A 154 3.44 -23.22 10.93
N LEU A 155 2.59 -22.24 11.30
CA LEU A 155 2.40 -21.02 10.51
C LEU A 155 3.65 -20.12 10.56
N ILE A 156 4.30 -20.00 11.72
CA ILE A 156 5.58 -19.27 11.87
C ILE A 156 6.69 -19.94 11.06
N ASP A 157 6.76 -21.28 11.08
CA ASP A 157 7.75 -22.04 10.31
C ASP A 157 7.55 -21.85 8.79
N ALA A 158 6.29 -21.78 8.35
CA ALA A 158 5.97 -21.47 6.97
C ALA A 158 6.37 -20.04 6.57
N MET A 159 6.20 -19.05 7.47
CA MET A 159 6.75 -17.69 7.25
C MET A 159 8.28 -17.72 7.17
N ALA A 160 8.93 -18.45 8.08
CA ALA A 160 10.39 -18.60 8.11
C ALA A 160 10.94 -19.24 6.82
N PHE A 161 10.18 -20.16 6.21
CA PHE A 161 10.54 -20.77 4.92
C PHE A 161 10.79 -19.71 3.84
N TRP A 162 9.86 -18.77 3.63
CA TRP A 162 10.00 -17.73 2.61
C TRP A 162 11.17 -16.78 2.86
N ILE A 163 11.46 -16.48 4.13
CA ILE A 163 12.62 -15.66 4.51
C ILE A 163 13.92 -16.40 4.18
N LYS A 164 14.03 -17.67 4.56
CA LYS A 164 15.25 -18.47 4.39
C LYS A 164 15.50 -18.86 2.93
N GLU A 165 14.45 -19.33 2.24
CA GLU A 165 14.58 -19.84 0.88
C GLU A 165 14.60 -18.74 -0.18
N CYS A 166 13.78 -17.72 -0.03
CA CYS A 166 13.61 -16.68 -1.04
C CYS A 166 14.20 -15.32 -0.64
N ASN A 167 14.69 -15.17 0.60
CA ASN A 167 15.26 -13.93 1.11
C ASN A 167 14.32 -12.72 1.02
N ILE A 168 13.00 -12.92 1.18
CA ILE A 168 12.03 -11.81 1.19
C ILE A 168 12.30 -10.84 2.34
N ASP A 169 11.77 -9.61 2.25
CA ASP A 169 12.05 -8.52 3.19
C ASP A 169 10.88 -8.23 4.14
N GLY A 170 9.81 -9.04 4.11
CA GLY A 170 8.69 -8.89 5.03
C GLY A 170 7.37 -9.42 4.50
N PHE A 171 6.29 -8.96 5.13
CA PHE A 171 4.93 -9.45 4.90
C PHE A 171 3.92 -8.29 4.88
N ARG A 172 2.94 -8.37 3.98
CA ARG A 172 1.64 -7.73 4.16
C ARG A 172 0.70 -8.79 4.73
N CYS A 173 0.16 -8.55 5.90
CA CYS A 173 -0.68 -9.50 6.60
C CYS A 173 -2.15 -9.20 6.33
N ASP A 174 -2.78 -10.12 5.58
CA ASP A 174 -4.18 -10.09 5.22
C ASP A 174 -5.09 -10.07 6.45
N MET A 175 -6.11 -9.21 6.43
CA MET A 175 -7.11 -9.09 7.51
C MET A 175 -6.49 -9.22 8.91
N ALA A 176 -5.39 -8.51 9.17
CA ALA A 176 -4.55 -8.72 10.34
C ALA A 176 -5.30 -8.66 11.68
N HIS A 177 -6.40 -7.89 11.74
CA HIS A 177 -7.24 -7.73 12.94
C HIS A 177 -8.11 -8.97 13.25
N LEU A 178 -8.27 -9.91 12.31
CA LEU A 178 -8.97 -11.18 12.55
C LEU A 178 -8.05 -12.23 13.20
N VAL A 179 -6.76 -11.97 13.19
CA VAL A 179 -5.74 -12.84 13.79
C VAL A 179 -5.32 -12.26 15.16
N PRO A 180 -5.24 -13.07 16.22
CA PRO A 180 -4.89 -12.59 17.55
C PRO A 180 -3.56 -11.82 17.58
N LEU A 181 -3.54 -10.65 18.21
CA LEU A 181 -2.36 -9.80 18.32
C LEU A 181 -1.18 -10.48 19.00
N ASP A 182 -1.44 -11.39 19.95
CA ASP A 182 -0.40 -12.16 20.63
C ASP A 182 0.29 -13.17 19.68
N PHE A 183 -0.42 -13.71 18.68
CA PHE A 183 0.20 -14.49 17.62
C PHE A 183 1.18 -13.65 16.78
N TRP A 184 0.78 -12.44 16.39
CA TRP A 184 1.67 -11.54 15.63
C TRP A 184 2.92 -11.16 16.43
N ARG A 185 2.78 -10.96 17.76
CA ARG A 185 3.92 -10.76 18.66
C ARG A 185 4.84 -11.98 18.69
N GLN A 186 4.26 -13.18 18.77
CA GLN A 186 5.00 -14.44 18.73
C GLN A 186 5.74 -14.61 17.39
N ALA A 187 5.06 -14.41 16.27
CA ALA A 187 5.62 -14.52 14.93
C ALA A 187 6.78 -13.53 14.72
N ARG A 188 6.57 -12.25 15.02
CA ARG A 188 7.63 -11.24 14.85
C ARG A 188 8.83 -11.53 15.75
N THR A 189 8.62 -11.92 16.99
CA THR A 189 9.71 -12.30 17.90
C THR A 189 10.54 -13.46 17.37
N ALA A 190 9.90 -14.46 16.75
CA ALA A 190 10.58 -15.63 16.19
C ALA A 190 11.32 -15.34 14.88
N LEU A 191 10.81 -14.40 14.08
CA LEU A 191 11.31 -14.15 12.72
C LEU A 191 12.35 -13.02 12.64
N GLU A 192 12.28 -11.99 13.51
CA GLU A 192 13.25 -10.88 13.51
C GLU A 192 14.72 -11.31 13.62
N PRO A 193 15.10 -12.36 14.37
CA PRO A 193 16.48 -12.84 14.40
C PRO A 193 17.00 -13.36 13.06
N LEU A 194 16.12 -13.74 12.13
CA LEU A 194 16.51 -14.22 10.80
C LEU A 194 16.95 -13.07 9.89
N LYS A 195 16.20 -11.96 9.93
CA LYS A 195 16.41 -10.78 9.10
C LYS A 195 15.52 -9.63 9.61
N PRO A 196 15.96 -8.34 9.53
CA PRO A 196 15.05 -7.21 9.71
C PRO A 196 13.94 -7.25 8.66
N LEU A 197 12.67 -7.32 9.09
CA LEU A 197 11.50 -7.52 8.25
C LEU A 197 10.56 -6.33 8.34
N PHE A 198 9.95 -5.97 7.20
CA PHE A 198 8.87 -5.00 7.13
C PHE A 198 7.52 -5.69 7.34
N TRP A 199 6.68 -5.09 8.18
CA TRP A 199 5.38 -5.62 8.56
C TRP A 199 4.27 -4.62 8.24
N LEU A 200 3.45 -4.94 7.25
CA LEU A 200 2.28 -4.17 6.86
C LEU A 200 1.00 -4.90 7.30
N ALA A 201 0.19 -4.24 8.13
CA ALA A 201 -1.10 -4.78 8.56
C ALA A 201 -2.24 -4.29 7.68
N GLU A 202 -3.03 -5.19 7.15
CA GLU A 202 -4.33 -4.83 6.60
C GLU A 202 -5.34 -4.66 7.75
N THR A 203 -5.32 -3.51 8.34
CA THR A 203 -6.26 -3.02 9.35
C THR A 203 -6.03 -1.54 9.55
N GLU A 204 -6.97 -0.85 10.18
CA GLU A 204 -6.77 0.49 10.73
C GLU A 204 -6.89 0.51 12.26
N ASP A 205 -6.88 -0.66 12.91
CA ASP A 205 -6.79 -0.74 14.37
C ASP A 205 -5.35 -0.47 14.81
N LEU A 206 -5.15 0.69 15.43
CA LEU A 206 -3.84 1.17 15.87
C LEU A 206 -3.18 0.30 16.97
N LEU A 207 -3.93 -0.60 17.62
CA LEU A 207 -3.37 -1.58 18.56
C LEU A 207 -2.38 -2.52 17.84
N TYR A 208 -2.59 -2.80 16.56
CA TYR A 208 -1.71 -3.66 15.77
C TYR A 208 -0.36 -2.98 15.46
N LEU A 209 -0.27 -1.66 15.56
CA LEU A 209 1.01 -0.94 15.44
C LEU A 209 1.99 -1.23 16.59
N ASP A 210 1.60 -1.94 17.63
CA ASP A 210 2.54 -2.53 18.60
C ASP A 210 3.46 -3.57 17.95
N VAL A 211 2.99 -4.24 16.89
CA VAL A 211 3.72 -5.27 16.15
C VAL A 211 4.10 -4.81 14.74
N PHE A 212 3.22 -4.14 14.03
CA PHE A 212 3.38 -3.77 12.64
C PHE A 212 4.07 -2.42 12.46
N ASP A 213 4.75 -2.23 11.34
CA ASP A 213 5.47 -0.99 11.02
C ASP A 213 4.53 0.08 10.46
N THR A 214 3.50 -0.37 9.74
CA THR A 214 2.46 0.47 9.15
C THR A 214 1.13 -0.29 9.05
N CYS A 215 0.05 0.46 8.92
CA CYS A 215 -1.29 -0.06 8.65
C CYS A 215 -2.01 0.80 7.63
N TYR A 216 -3.08 0.26 7.06
CA TYR A 216 -3.88 0.92 6.04
C TYR A 216 -4.59 2.17 6.58
N ALA A 217 -4.70 3.20 5.74
CA ALA A 217 -5.51 4.39 5.98
C ALA A 217 -6.89 4.25 5.31
N TRP A 218 -7.66 3.23 5.69
CA TRP A 218 -8.97 2.93 5.10
C TRP A 218 -9.95 4.10 5.23
N ARG A 219 -10.02 4.74 6.41
CA ARG A 219 -10.89 5.92 6.61
C ARG A 219 -10.53 7.06 5.67
N TRP A 220 -9.22 7.27 5.42
CA TRP A 220 -8.77 8.29 4.47
C TRP A 220 -9.26 7.97 3.05
N MET A 221 -9.03 6.76 2.57
CA MET A 221 -9.44 6.33 1.24
C MET A 221 -10.96 6.47 1.05
N HIS A 222 -11.77 5.99 1.99
CA HIS A 222 -13.23 6.14 1.94
C HIS A 222 -13.68 7.60 2.05
N GLN A 223 -13.01 8.41 2.87
CA GLN A 223 -13.39 9.81 3.04
C GLN A 223 -13.05 10.65 1.81
N THR A 224 -11.92 10.39 1.15
CA THR A 224 -11.55 11.05 -0.11
C THR A 224 -12.48 10.65 -1.25
N GLU A 225 -12.95 9.41 -1.29
CA GLU A 225 -13.97 8.99 -2.25
C GLU A 225 -15.29 9.73 -2.02
N LYS A 226 -15.77 9.80 -0.77
CA LYS A 226 -16.97 10.58 -0.42
C LYS A 226 -16.80 12.05 -0.79
N TYR A 227 -15.62 12.62 -0.60
CA TYR A 227 -15.32 13.99 -0.99
C TYR A 227 -15.39 14.18 -2.51
N ALA A 228 -14.75 13.31 -3.27
CA ALA A 228 -14.80 13.35 -4.74
C ALA A 228 -16.22 13.24 -5.29
N LYS A 229 -17.11 12.52 -4.58
CA LYS A 229 -18.54 12.41 -4.88
C LYS A 229 -19.41 13.49 -4.25
N ALA A 230 -18.81 14.58 -3.73
CA ALA A 230 -19.49 15.71 -3.09
C ALA A 230 -20.42 15.33 -1.91
N GLN A 231 -20.14 14.24 -1.22
CA GLN A 231 -20.91 13.76 -0.07
C GLN A 231 -20.40 14.34 1.25
N VAL A 232 -19.17 14.82 1.28
CA VAL A 232 -18.53 15.48 2.42
C VAL A 232 -17.72 16.69 1.93
N ASN A 233 -17.42 17.63 2.81
CA ASN A 233 -16.60 18.79 2.51
C ASN A 233 -15.12 18.58 2.80
N LEU A 234 -14.26 19.48 2.33
CA LEU A 234 -12.80 19.40 2.54
C LEU A 234 -12.42 19.42 4.02
N GLN A 235 -13.20 20.10 4.87
CA GLN A 235 -12.91 20.16 6.31
C GLN A 235 -12.94 18.77 6.97
N SER A 236 -13.82 17.86 6.53
CA SER A 236 -13.84 16.49 7.04
C SER A 236 -12.57 15.70 6.72
N LEU A 237 -11.91 15.97 5.58
CA LEU A 237 -10.60 15.39 5.28
C LEU A 237 -9.52 15.94 6.22
N VAL A 238 -9.56 17.26 6.46
CA VAL A 238 -8.62 17.94 7.36
C VAL A 238 -8.74 17.40 8.80
N ASP A 239 -9.96 17.24 9.28
CA ASP A 239 -10.23 16.72 10.63
C ASP A 239 -9.69 15.31 10.79
N LEU A 240 -9.89 14.44 9.78
CA LEU A 240 -9.36 13.08 9.78
C LEU A 240 -7.83 13.06 9.77
N LEU A 241 -7.18 13.92 8.98
CA LEU A 241 -5.71 14.02 8.99
C LEU A 241 -5.18 14.51 10.34
N GLY A 242 -5.90 15.46 10.99
CA GLY A 242 -5.59 15.89 12.34
C GLY A 242 -5.64 14.74 13.36
N LEU A 243 -6.63 13.84 13.24
CA LEU A 243 -6.72 12.63 14.06
C LEU A 243 -5.52 11.69 13.80
N TYR A 244 -5.14 11.47 12.55
CA TYR A 244 -3.98 10.62 12.22
C TYR A 244 -2.68 11.17 12.84
N LEU A 245 -2.43 12.46 12.70
CA LEU A 245 -1.23 13.08 13.27
C LEU A 245 -1.17 12.99 14.81
N GLN A 246 -2.32 12.88 15.48
CA GLN A 246 -2.41 12.75 16.94
C GLN A 246 -2.35 11.30 17.41
N GLN A 247 -2.92 10.36 16.66
CA GLN A 247 -3.19 9.00 17.14
C GLN A 247 -2.10 8.00 16.72
N PHE A 248 -1.43 8.21 15.58
CA PHE A 248 -0.38 7.30 15.16
C PHE A 248 0.81 7.35 16.12
N PRO A 249 1.25 6.19 16.63
CA PRO A 249 2.43 6.13 17.49
C PRO A 249 3.68 6.66 16.79
N SER A 250 4.55 7.30 17.56
CA SER A 250 5.86 7.78 17.04
C SER A 250 6.63 6.65 16.35
N GLY A 251 7.19 6.94 15.18
CA GLY A 251 7.92 5.97 14.35
C GLY A 251 7.02 5.04 13.54
N THR A 252 5.70 5.26 13.52
CA THR A 252 4.77 4.60 12.58
C THR A 252 4.11 5.63 11.69
N CYS A 253 3.56 5.18 10.57
CA CYS A 253 2.82 6.03 9.66
C CYS A 253 1.72 5.24 8.95
N PRO A 254 0.67 5.91 8.44
CA PRO A 254 -0.36 5.27 7.64
C PRO A 254 0.13 4.91 6.24
N LEU A 255 -0.43 3.85 5.65
CA LEU A 255 -0.34 3.54 4.23
C LEU A 255 -1.46 4.29 3.49
N PHE A 256 -1.10 5.23 2.62
CA PHE A 256 -2.04 5.96 1.79
C PHE A 256 -2.14 5.38 0.40
N PHE A 257 -3.37 5.26 -0.12
CA PHE A 257 -3.65 4.70 -1.44
C PHE A 257 -4.95 5.26 -2.01
N THR A 258 -5.08 5.21 -3.32
CA THR A 258 -6.31 5.55 -4.06
C THR A 258 -6.96 4.29 -4.64
N ALA A 259 -6.18 3.24 -4.86
CA ALA A 259 -6.62 1.93 -5.32
C ALA A 259 -5.74 0.82 -4.74
N ASN A 260 -6.27 -0.40 -4.70
CA ASN A 260 -5.59 -1.66 -4.48
C ASN A 260 -6.35 -2.75 -5.25
N HIS A 261 -5.96 -4.02 -5.09
CA HIS A 261 -6.60 -5.14 -5.77
C HIS A 261 -8.09 -5.28 -5.45
N ASP A 262 -8.50 -5.04 -4.19
CA ASP A 262 -9.90 -5.12 -3.77
C ASP A 262 -10.71 -3.96 -4.30
N GLU A 263 -10.24 -2.73 -4.08
CA GLU A 263 -10.91 -1.53 -4.53
C GLU A 263 -11.14 -1.56 -6.04
N ASN A 264 -10.11 -1.89 -6.82
CA ASN A 264 -10.23 -1.97 -8.27
C ASN A 264 -11.24 -3.03 -8.71
N SER A 265 -11.24 -4.20 -8.09
CA SER A 265 -12.12 -5.31 -8.49
C SER A 265 -13.56 -5.11 -8.06
N TRP A 266 -13.80 -4.58 -6.85
CA TRP A 266 -15.12 -4.57 -6.22
C TRP A 266 -15.79 -3.20 -6.21
N ASN A 267 -15.04 -2.14 -5.99
CA ASN A 267 -15.59 -0.81 -5.72
C ASN A 267 -15.44 0.18 -6.89
N GLY A 268 -14.50 -0.07 -7.79
CA GLY A 268 -14.28 0.74 -9.00
C GLY A 268 -12.82 1.05 -9.25
N THR A 269 -12.52 1.39 -10.49
CA THR A 269 -11.21 1.92 -10.84
C THR A 269 -10.95 3.23 -10.11
N GLU A 270 -9.70 3.65 -10.01
CA GLU A 270 -9.32 4.94 -9.43
C GLU A 270 -10.12 6.10 -10.04
N TYR A 271 -10.36 6.05 -11.36
CA TYR A 271 -11.06 7.11 -12.08
C TYR A 271 -12.59 7.07 -11.90
N GLU A 272 -13.18 5.87 -11.72
CA GLU A 272 -14.60 5.75 -11.34
C GLU A 272 -14.87 6.31 -9.93
N LYS A 273 -13.88 6.20 -9.05
CA LYS A 273 -13.98 6.66 -7.66
C LYS A 273 -13.71 8.15 -7.52
N TYR A 274 -12.69 8.69 -8.21
CA TYR A 274 -12.13 10.00 -7.96
C TYR A 274 -12.18 10.95 -9.14
N ASP A 275 -12.45 10.47 -10.36
CA ASP A 275 -12.41 11.28 -11.59
C ASP A 275 -11.13 12.13 -11.66
N GLY A 276 -11.23 13.44 -11.84
CA GLY A 276 -10.10 14.35 -11.91
C GLY A 276 -9.29 14.47 -10.60
N ALA A 277 -9.89 14.12 -9.45
CA ALA A 277 -9.20 14.14 -8.16
C ALA A 277 -8.12 13.04 -8.02
N ALA A 278 -8.09 12.04 -8.89
CA ALA A 278 -7.14 10.90 -8.79
C ALA A 278 -5.67 11.37 -8.72
N ARG A 279 -5.26 12.29 -9.61
CA ARG A 279 -3.87 12.81 -9.64
C ARG A 279 -3.50 13.65 -8.42
N PRO A 280 -4.25 14.68 -8.01
CA PRO A 280 -3.92 15.45 -6.80
C PRO A 280 -3.94 14.57 -5.54
N LEU A 281 -4.78 13.52 -5.46
CA LEU A 281 -4.74 12.57 -4.36
C LEU A 281 -3.49 11.67 -4.41
N ALA A 282 -3.01 11.26 -5.59
CA ALA A 282 -1.73 10.56 -5.73
C ALA A 282 -0.55 11.45 -5.29
N VAL A 283 -0.57 12.75 -5.62
CA VAL A 283 0.40 13.73 -5.10
C VAL A 283 0.34 13.79 -3.58
N PHE A 284 -0.87 13.87 -3.00
CA PHE A 284 -1.07 13.86 -1.55
C PHE A 284 -0.44 12.60 -0.93
N ASN A 285 -0.77 11.42 -1.43
CA ASN A 285 -0.27 10.15 -0.91
C ASN A 285 1.27 10.09 -0.88
N ALA A 286 1.92 10.65 -1.92
CA ALA A 286 3.37 10.66 -2.03
C ALA A 286 4.05 11.74 -1.17
N THR A 287 3.37 12.82 -0.81
CA THR A 287 3.99 14.01 -0.20
C THR A 287 3.53 14.32 1.22
N TRP A 288 2.40 13.74 1.67
CA TRP A 288 1.97 13.81 3.06
C TRP A 288 2.82 12.89 3.96
N PHE A 289 2.54 12.85 5.25
CA PHE A 289 3.18 11.97 6.21
C PHE A 289 2.57 10.57 6.15
N GLY A 290 3.25 9.62 5.53
CA GLY A 290 2.79 8.24 5.33
C GLY A 290 3.62 7.51 4.28
N ILE A 291 3.24 6.29 3.96
CA ILE A 291 3.80 5.49 2.87
C ILE A 291 2.80 5.47 1.71
N PRO A 292 3.18 5.85 0.48
CA PRO A 292 2.30 5.73 -0.67
C PRO A 292 2.29 4.31 -1.22
N LEU A 293 1.10 3.83 -1.60
CA LEU A 293 0.89 2.61 -2.36
C LEU A 293 0.49 2.95 -3.79
N ILE A 294 1.11 2.28 -4.76
CA ILE A 294 0.76 2.29 -6.19
C ILE A 294 0.32 0.87 -6.55
N TYR A 295 -0.91 0.70 -6.99
CA TYR A 295 -1.41 -0.58 -7.48
C TYR A 295 -1.02 -0.80 -8.95
N SER A 296 -0.71 -2.05 -9.33
CA SER A 296 -0.38 -2.45 -10.70
C SER A 296 -1.30 -1.82 -11.74
N GLY A 297 -0.71 -1.06 -12.66
CA GLY A 297 -1.43 -0.39 -13.75
C GLY A 297 -1.83 1.06 -13.49
N GLN A 298 -1.65 1.61 -12.29
CA GLN A 298 -1.93 3.03 -12.04
C GLN A 298 -1.04 3.96 -12.91
N GLU A 299 0.18 3.52 -13.21
CA GLU A 299 1.08 4.26 -14.09
C GLU A 299 0.69 4.24 -15.57
N LEU A 300 -0.31 3.43 -15.92
CA LEU A 300 -0.80 3.30 -17.30
C LEU A 300 -1.64 4.51 -17.77
N PRO A 301 -2.70 5.07 -17.21
CA PRO A 301 -3.66 4.72 -16.16
C PRO A 301 -4.63 3.58 -16.55
N ASN A 302 -4.84 2.64 -15.64
CA ASN A 302 -5.76 1.54 -15.88
C ASN A 302 -7.22 1.97 -15.61
N LEU A 303 -8.06 1.92 -16.65
CA LEU A 303 -9.49 2.25 -16.57
C LEU A 303 -10.39 1.02 -16.46
N LYS A 304 -9.79 -0.15 -16.23
CA LYS A 304 -10.49 -1.44 -16.21
C LYS A 304 -10.56 -1.97 -14.78
N ARG A 305 -11.76 -2.41 -14.37
CA ARG A 305 -11.92 -3.25 -13.18
C ARG A 305 -11.44 -4.65 -13.52
N LEU A 306 -10.42 -5.11 -12.81
CA LEU A 306 -9.85 -6.44 -13.04
C LEU A 306 -10.68 -7.50 -12.32
N LYS A 307 -10.97 -8.60 -13.00
CA LYS A 307 -11.71 -9.73 -12.41
C LYS A 307 -10.85 -10.40 -11.34
N PHE A 308 -11.46 -10.62 -10.17
CA PHE A 308 -10.75 -11.19 -9.03
C PHE A 308 -10.52 -12.71 -9.17
N PHE A 309 -11.52 -13.45 -9.63
CA PHE A 309 -11.52 -14.92 -9.69
C PHE A 309 -11.14 -15.51 -11.04
N ASP A 310 -10.87 -14.66 -12.03
CA ASP A 310 -10.58 -15.09 -13.41
C ASP A 310 -9.32 -14.40 -13.92
N LYS A 311 -8.74 -14.92 -15.01
CA LYS A 311 -7.67 -14.24 -15.73
C LYS A 311 -8.24 -13.04 -16.50
N ASP A 312 -7.71 -11.86 -16.21
CA ASP A 312 -8.15 -10.59 -16.78
C ASP A 312 -7.01 -9.57 -16.82
N PRO A 313 -5.99 -9.76 -17.69
CA PRO A 313 -4.76 -9.02 -17.63
C PRO A 313 -4.96 -7.52 -17.89
N ILE A 314 -4.08 -6.72 -17.27
CA ILE A 314 -3.94 -5.29 -17.53
C ILE A 314 -3.56 -5.11 -19.00
N GLU A 315 -4.25 -4.19 -19.66
CA GLU A 315 -4.04 -3.87 -21.08
C GLU A 315 -2.94 -2.80 -21.23
N TRP A 316 -1.69 -3.21 -21.13
CA TRP A 316 -0.56 -2.32 -21.30
C TRP A 316 -0.49 -1.79 -22.74
N THR A 317 -0.75 -0.51 -22.92
CA THR A 317 -0.79 0.12 -24.26
C THR A 317 0.60 0.49 -24.81
N GLY A 318 1.66 0.20 -24.05
CA GLY A 318 3.03 0.61 -24.38
C GLY A 318 3.35 2.08 -24.06
N ASN A 319 2.33 2.87 -23.72
CA ASN A 319 2.47 4.26 -23.29
C ASN A 319 1.98 4.40 -21.83
N ASN A 320 2.90 4.23 -20.90
CA ASN A 320 2.61 4.37 -19.48
C ASN A 320 2.60 5.87 -19.10
N GLN A 321 1.50 6.54 -19.40
CA GLN A 321 1.35 8.00 -19.39
C GLN A 321 1.71 8.64 -18.04
N LEU A 322 1.55 7.92 -16.93
CA LEU A 322 1.85 8.40 -15.59
C LEU A 322 3.17 7.85 -15.03
N HIS A 323 3.96 7.13 -15.83
CA HIS A 323 5.26 6.61 -15.38
C HIS A 323 6.18 7.74 -14.88
N ASP A 324 6.34 8.80 -15.65
CA ASP A 324 7.20 9.93 -15.29
C ASP A 324 6.62 10.74 -14.13
N PHE A 325 5.29 10.82 -14.03
CA PHE A 325 4.61 11.43 -12.90
C PHE A 325 4.94 10.70 -11.58
N TYR A 326 4.76 9.37 -11.54
CA TYR A 326 5.11 8.57 -10.36
C TYR A 326 6.62 8.55 -10.10
N ARG A 327 7.44 8.52 -11.15
CA ARG A 327 8.90 8.63 -11.01
C ARG A 327 9.29 9.92 -10.30
N SER A 328 8.73 11.05 -10.69
CA SER A 328 9.04 12.34 -10.06
C SER A 328 8.64 12.36 -8.58
N LEU A 329 7.49 11.82 -8.23
CA LEU A 329 7.03 11.71 -6.84
C LEU A 329 7.89 10.77 -6.00
N ASN A 330 8.24 9.60 -6.54
CA ASN A 330 9.07 8.62 -5.85
C ASN A 330 10.51 9.14 -5.64
N GLN A 331 11.08 9.81 -6.64
CA GLN A 331 12.40 10.45 -6.53
C GLN A 331 12.39 11.60 -5.54
N LEU A 332 11.35 12.44 -5.53
CA LEU A 332 11.18 13.50 -4.55
C LEU A 332 11.17 12.90 -3.14
N ARG A 333 10.39 11.83 -2.93
CA ARG A 333 10.30 11.15 -1.63
C ARG A 333 11.68 10.66 -1.15
N LYS A 334 12.45 10.06 -2.03
CA LYS A 334 13.79 9.55 -1.73
C LYS A 334 14.80 10.64 -1.43
N GLN A 335 14.73 11.77 -2.14
CA GLN A 335 15.78 12.79 -2.16
C GLN A 335 15.50 13.98 -1.25
N HIS A 336 14.22 14.28 -0.96
CA HIS A 336 13.87 15.50 -0.24
C HIS A 336 13.72 15.26 1.26
N PRO A 337 14.60 15.85 2.10
CA PRO A 337 14.66 15.54 3.54
C PRO A 337 13.38 15.94 4.31
N ALA A 338 12.57 16.86 3.80
CA ALA A 338 11.32 17.22 4.43
C ALA A 338 10.19 16.17 4.24
N ILE A 339 10.38 15.17 3.37
CA ILE A 339 9.42 14.07 3.18
C ILE A 339 9.83 12.84 3.97
N ASN A 340 11.13 12.61 4.15
CA ASN A 340 11.64 11.49 4.90
C ASN A 340 10.98 11.47 6.29
N THR A 341 10.19 10.41 6.57
CA THR A 341 9.37 10.33 7.78
C THR A 341 10.17 10.20 9.06
N ALA A 342 11.43 9.75 8.99
CA ALA A 342 12.31 9.64 10.16
C ALA A 342 12.85 11.01 10.62
N SER A 343 13.06 11.94 9.70
CA SER A 343 13.72 13.23 9.95
C SER A 343 12.76 14.41 9.84
N ALA A 344 11.65 14.26 9.16
CA ALA A 344 10.76 15.36 8.81
C ALA A 344 9.86 15.79 9.97
N THR A 345 9.60 17.07 10.05
CA THR A 345 8.51 17.61 10.85
C THR A 345 7.15 17.19 10.28
N GLN A 346 6.13 17.15 11.14
CA GLN A 346 4.77 16.92 10.68
C GLN A 346 4.37 17.98 9.65
N PRO A 347 3.53 17.62 8.65
CA PRO A 347 2.98 18.58 7.70
C PRO A 347 2.17 19.65 8.40
N VAL A 348 2.33 20.89 7.98
CA VAL A 348 1.59 22.05 8.50
C VAL A 348 0.62 22.51 7.41
N ARG A 349 -0.69 22.41 7.69
CA ARG A 349 -1.70 23.00 6.81
C ARG A 349 -1.53 24.50 6.71
N LEU A 350 -1.62 25.02 5.51
CA LEU A 350 -1.63 26.45 5.23
C LEU A 350 -3.04 26.91 4.90
N ALA A 351 -3.43 28.07 5.45
CA ALA A 351 -4.64 28.74 5.02
C ALA A 351 -4.48 29.27 3.59
N THR A 352 -5.56 29.23 2.81
CA THR A 352 -5.66 29.85 1.49
C THR A 352 -6.91 30.73 1.44
N THR A 353 -7.03 31.58 0.44
CA THR A 353 -8.26 32.36 0.22
C THR A 353 -9.44 31.51 -0.27
N GLN A 354 -9.22 30.22 -0.58
CA GLN A 354 -10.23 29.24 -1.05
C GLN A 354 -10.10 27.93 -0.25
N ASN A 355 -10.24 28.01 1.07
CA ASN A 355 -10.06 26.86 1.99
C ASN A 355 -11.04 25.71 1.77
N ASP A 356 -12.17 25.95 1.10
CA ASP A 356 -13.18 24.91 0.84
C ASP A 356 -12.86 24.03 -0.38
N GLN A 357 -11.92 24.48 -1.23
CA GLN A 357 -11.58 23.84 -2.50
C GLN A 357 -10.10 23.46 -2.58
N VAL A 358 -9.23 24.23 -1.91
CA VAL A 358 -7.80 24.07 -2.01
C VAL A 358 -7.21 23.59 -0.69
N PHE A 359 -6.48 22.48 -0.78
CA PHE A 359 -5.70 21.92 0.32
C PHE A 359 -4.23 22.26 0.12
N ALA A 360 -3.71 23.15 0.94
CA ALA A 360 -2.30 23.54 0.90
C ALA A 360 -1.59 23.16 2.20
N TYR A 361 -0.35 22.70 2.08
CA TYR A 361 0.47 22.36 3.25
C TYR A 361 1.95 22.53 2.96
N LEU A 362 2.69 22.67 4.05
CA LEU A 362 4.12 22.84 4.06
C LEU A 362 4.78 21.72 4.89
N ARG A 363 5.84 21.15 4.35
CA ARG A 363 6.78 20.31 5.10
C ARG A 363 8.14 21.00 5.15
N ARG A 364 8.83 20.85 6.27
CA ARG A 364 10.14 21.48 6.51
C ARG A 364 11.11 20.51 7.13
N TYR A 365 12.35 20.64 6.74
CA TYR A 365 13.49 20.05 7.41
C TYR A 365 14.64 21.05 7.32
N GLU A 366 15.05 21.62 8.45
CA GLU A 366 16.00 22.71 8.48
C GLU A 366 15.56 23.88 7.57
N ASN A 367 16.39 24.23 6.58
CA ASN A 367 16.09 25.26 5.58
C ASN A 367 15.42 24.73 4.28
N ARG A 368 15.26 23.40 4.17
CA ARG A 368 14.60 22.76 3.03
C ARG A 368 13.09 22.73 3.26
N GLN A 369 12.33 23.13 2.24
CA GLN A 369 10.90 23.24 2.30
C GLN A 369 10.26 22.52 1.10
N LEU A 370 9.14 21.88 1.35
CA LEU A 370 8.24 21.34 0.35
C LEU A 370 6.87 21.97 0.58
N LEU A 371 6.44 22.79 -0.37
CA LEU A 371 5.11 23.40 -0.41
C LEU A 371 4.26 22.61 -1.43
N VAL A 372 3.13 22.09 -0.97
CA VAL A 372 2.17 21.38 -1.82
C VAL A 372 0.84 22.12 -1.81
N ILE A 373 0.28 22.35 -2.98
CA ILE A 373 -1.01 23.04 -3.18
C ILE A 373 -1.85 22.15 -4.10
N LEU A 374 -3.02 21.74 -3.64
CA LEU A 374 -3.93 20.83 -4.36
C LEU A 374 -5.26 21.53 -4.54
N ASN A 375 -5.66 21.81 -5.78
CA ASN A 375 -7.05 22.14 -6.08
C ASN A 375 -7.86 20.85 -6.15
N LEU A 376 -8.61 20.59 -5.10
CA LEU A 376 -9.44 19.37 -4.98
C LEU A 376 -10.89 19.66 -5.44
N SER A 377 -11.05 20.52 -6.45
CA SER A 377 -12.36 20.89 -7.00
C SER A 377 -12.39 20.82 -8.53
N PRO A 378 -13.60 20.63 -9.13
CA PRO A 378 -13.78 20.65 -10.58
C PRO A 378 -13.76 22.06 -11.18
N GLN A 379 -13.37 23.08 -10.41
CA GLN A 379 -13.37 24.47 -10.82
C GLN A 379 -11.95 25.04 -10.84
N SER A 380 -11.68 25.97 -11.77
CA SER A 380 -10.48 26.79 -11.70
C SER A 380 -10.62 27.82 -10.59
N VAL A 381 -9.56 28.01 -9.81
CA VAL A 381 -9.54 28.92 -8.67
C VAL A 381 -8.28 29.76 -8.66
N SER A 382 -8.39 30.98 -8.13
CA SER A 382 -7.24 31.85 -7.85
C SER A 382 -7.08 31.97 -6.34
N ILE A 383 -5.91 31.68 -5.82
CA ILE A 383 -5.64 31.70 -4.39
C ILE A 383 -4.49 32.61 -4.02
N GLN A 384 -4.47 33.00 -2.74
CA GLN A 384 -3.31 33.54 -2.06
C GLN A 384 -3.01 32.70 -0.82
N LEU A 385 -1.76 32.75 -0.35
CA LEU A 385 -1.30 32.12 0.89
C LEU A 385 -1.06 33.21 1.95
N PRO A 386 -2.11 33.66 2.65
CA PRO A 386 -1.98 34.70 3.66
C PRO A 386 -1.16 34.22 4.85
N GLY A 387 -0.57 35.11 5.60
CA GLY A 387 0.10 34.79 6.87
C GLY A 387 1.64 34.68 6.84
N GLY A 388 2.27 34.82 5.67
CA GLY A 388 3.74 34.92 5.58
C GLY A 388 4.55 33.71 6.03
N HIS A 389 3.89 32.55 6.17
CA HIS A 389 4.56 31.31 6.60
C HIS A 389 5.51 30.73 5.53
N VAL A 390 5.32 31.13 4.26
CA VAL A 390 6.09 30.67 3.12
C VAL A 390 6.51 31.89 2.31
N GLN A 391 7.80 32.04 2.08
CA GLN A 391 8.34 33.11 1.23
C GLN A 391 9.63 32.64 0.59
N GLY A 392 9.87 33.03 -0.66
CA GLY A 392 11.10 32.75 -1.39
C GLY A 392 10.86 32.06 -2.73
N THR A 393 11.94 31.67 -3.38
CA THR A 393 11.90 31.01 -4.67
C THR A 393 11.74 29.50 -4.49
N PHE A 394 10.77 28.94 -5.17
CA PHE A 394 10.50 27.51 -5.22
C PHE A 394 10.52 27.01 -6.66
N ASN A 395 11.00 25.80 -6.88
CA ASN A 395 11.02 25.11 -8.16
C ASN A 395 9.87 24.10 -8.20
N ASN A 396 9.11 24.10 -9.30
CA ASN A 396 8.05 23.12 -9.49
C ASN A 396 8.65 21.75 -9.86
N LEU A 397 8.17 20.69 -9.24
CA LEU A 397 8.65 19.32 -9.45
C LEU A 397 8.39 18.81 -10.88
N PHE A 398 7.30 19.24 -11.51
CA PHE A 398 6.81 18.67 -12.76
C PHE A 398 7.20 19.48 -14.01
N ASP A 399 7.80 20.63 -13.82
CA ASP A 399 8.30 21.48 -14.90
C ASP A 399 9.56 22.23 -14.46
N THR A 400 10.11 23.04 -15.32
CA THR A 400 11.33 23.82 -15.04
C THR A 400 11.06 25.20 -14.45
N ASN A 401 9.80 25.50 -14.10
CA ASN A 401 9.41 26.84 -13.66
C ASN A 401 9.76 27.07 -12.20
N SER A 402 10.27 28.25 -11.91
CA SER A 402 10.46 28.74 -10.55
C SER A 402 9.41 29.78 -10.23
N ILE A 403 8.87 29.73 -9.03
CA ILE A 403 7.84 30.67 -8.53
C ILE A 403 8.40 31.38 -7.29
N PHE A 404 8.36 32.71 -7.28
CA PHE A 404 8.69 33.49 -6.09
C PHE A 404 7.42 33.69 -5.26
N ILE A 405 7.29 32.93 -4.19
CA ILE A 405 6.13 32.93 -3.29
C ILE A 405 6.20 34.14 -2.36
N THR A 406 5.11 34.92 -2.31
CA THR A 406 4.84 35.97 -1.33
C THR A 406 3.40 35.88 -0.85
N PRO A 407 3.06 36.49 0.30
CA PRO A 407 1.65 36.52 0.76
C PRO A 407 0.66 37.17 -0.20
N GLN A 408 1.13 38.07 -1.08
CA GLN A 408 0.32 38.80 -2.05
C GLN A 408 0.27 38.10 -3.42
N LEU A 409 1.08 37.07 -3.64
CA LEU A 409 1.09 36.36 -4.91
C LEU A 409 -0.25 35.67 -5.11
N THR A 410 -0.90 35.96 -6.23
CA THR A 410 -2.06 35.20 -6.70
C THR A 410 -1.57 34.00 -7.52
N ILE A 411 -2.02 32.83 -7.16
CA ILE A 411 -1.70 31.55 -7.82
C ILE A 411 -2.99 31.05 -8.47
N ASP A 412 -2.96 30.89 -9.78
CA ASP A 412 -4.08 30.36 -10.57
C ASP A 412 -3.91 28.84 -10.72
N LEU A 413 -4.95 28.09 -10.37
CA LEU A 413 -5.01 26.62 -10.47
C LEU A 413 -6.21 26.25 -11.35
N LYS A 414 -6.00 25.41 -12.34
CA LYS A 414 -7.10 24.79 -13.10
C LYS A 414 -7.87 23.81 -12.22
N ALA A 415 -9.00 23.31 -12.71
CA ALA A 415 -9.73 22.22 -12.08
C ALA A 415 -8.78 21.02 -11.84
N TRP A 416 -8.75 20.47 -10.63
CA TRP A 416 -7.94 19.33 -10.23
C TRP A 416 -6.42 19.51 -10.40
N ASP A 417 -5.97 20.75 -10.44
CA ASP A 417 -4.55 21.09 -10.61
C ASP A 417 -3.79 20.97 -9.29
N TYR A 418 -2.49 20.84 -9.39
CA TYR A 418 -1.62 20.72 -8.23
C TYR A 418 -0.25 21.35 -8.48
N LEU A 419 0.37 21.87 -7.43
CA LEU A 419 1.74 22.33 -7.42
C LEU A 419 2.53 21.59 -6.33
N VAL A 420 3.70 21.11 -6.69
CA VAL A 420 4.66 20.51 -5.77
C VAL A 420 5.96 21.30 -5.89
N LEU A 421 6.21 22.14 -4.91
CA LEU A 421 7.20 23.20 -4.96
C LEU A 421 8.30 22.94 -3.91
N THR A 422 9.55 22.92 -4.35
CA THR A 422 10.74 22.69 -3.49
C THR A 422 11.71 23.86 -3.56
N ASN A 423 12.38 24.17 -2.45
CA ASN A 423 13.49 25.15 -2.41
C ASN A 423 14.84 24.53 -2.19
#